data_23d75c6895c78a6d04e2f1f35272832e
#
_entry.id   23d75c6895c78a6d04e2f1f35272832e
#
_cell.length_a   1.000
_cell.length_b   1.000
_cell.length_c   1.000
_cell.angle_alpha   90.00
_cell.angle_beta   90.00
_cell.angle_gamma   90.00
#
_symmetry.space_group_name_H-M   'P 1'
#
loop_
_entity.id
_entity.type
_entity.pdbx_description
1 polymer ?
#
loop_
_entity_poly.entity_id
_entity_poly.type
_entity_poly.pdbx_seq_one_letter_code
_entity_poly.pdbx_strand_id
1 'polypeptide(L)'
;MTAGIAPMKRELKELQLLFEISQILDRTLDLREAVGPVIDAMAAHMGTVRGTLALINRQTGEISIDAAHGLSESQKERGRYRVGEGVTGKVIQTGRPMVVPRVSEDPLFLNRTGARDGLKKKDVAFICVPIKIGTEVMGALSADHVLPKEVSLEEDVRLLTIIGSMIAQAVRLRQSAQEERQKLMDENRRLQDQLKEKFRPANIIGKIGRAHV
;
A
#
# COMPACT_ATOMS: atom_id res chain seq x y z
N MET A 1 26.01 -8.92 32.66
CA MET A 1 24.71 -8.21 32.81
C MET A 1 24.37 -7.28 31.60
N THR A 2 24.89 -7.49 30.40
CA THR A 2 24.71 -6.62 29.25
C THR A 2 23.75 -7.15 28.16
N ALA A 3 23.28 -8.40 28.33
CA ALA A 3 22.43 -9.05 27.32
C ALA A 3 20.96 -8.54 27.23
N GLY A 4 20.46 -7.81 28.22
CA GLY A 4 19.08 -7.34 28.28
C GLY A 4 18.81 -5.95 27.70
N ILE A 5 19.85 -5.13 27.44
CA ILE A 5 19.68 -3.72 27.04
C ILE A 5 19.55 -3.55 25.52
N ALA A 6 20.18 -4.42 24.74
CA ALA A 6 20.15 -4.35 23.28
C ALA A 6 18.79 -4.72 22.68
N PRO A 7 18.11 -5.82 23.10
CA PRO A 7 16.77 -6.16 22.62
C PRO A 7 15.73 -5.09 22.98
N MET A 8 15.74 -4.55 24.20
CA MET A 8 14.82 -3.50 24.63
C MET A 8 14.96 -2.22 23.82
N LYS A 9 16.17 -1.85 23.36
CA LYS A 9 16.37 -0.70 22.48
C LYS A 9 15.78 -0.93 21.07
N ARG A 10 15.80 -2.15 20.58
CA ARG A 10 15.21 -2.51 19.29
C ARG A 10 13.68 -2.46 19.35
N GLU A 11 13.09 -3.12 20.35
CA GLU A 11 11.63 -3.10 20.56
C GLU A 11 11.08 -1.68 20.66
N LEU A 12 11.77 -0.79 21.37
CA LEU A 12 11.38 0.61 21.47
C LEU A 12 11.42 1.31 20.11
N LYS A 13 12.43 1.04 19.27
CA LYS A 13 12.50 1.60 17.91
C LYS A 13 11.38 1.07 17.01
N GLU A 14 11.05 -0.21 17.12
CA GLU A 14 9.95 -0.83 16.40
C GLU A 14 8.60 -0.19 16.77
N LEU A 15 8.36 0.03 18.07
CA LEU A 15 7.17 0.74 18.55
C LEU A 15 7.12 2.19 18.06
N GLN A 16 8.25 2.89 18.05
CA GLN A 16 8.33 4.26 17.53
C GLN A 16 7.99 4.29 16.04
N LEU A 17 8.53 3.35 15.25
CA LEU A 17 8.20 3.24 13.83
C LEU A 17 6.71 2.97 13.61
N LEU A 18 6.12 2.01 14.32
CA LEU A 18 4.69 1.70 14.18
C LEU A 18 3.81 2.89 14.54
N PHE A 19 4.19 3.63 15.58
CA PHE A 19 3.48 4.86 15.98
C PHE A 19 3.60 5.95 14.91
N GLU A 20 4.79 6.18 14.34
CA GLU A 20 5.01 7.13 13.26
C GLU A 20 4.20 6.76 12.01
N ILE A 21 4.21 5.49 11.62
CA ILE A 21 3.42 5.00 10.48
C ILE A 21 1.93 5.20 10.73
N SER A 22 1.43 4.93 11.93
CA SER A 22 0.04 5.20 12.30
C SER A 22 -0.31 6.67 12.08
N GLN A 23 0.54 7.59 12.54
CA GLN A 23 0.32 9.01 12.35
C GLN A 23 0.36 9.44 10.88
N ILE A 24 1.28 8.89 10.08
CA ILE A 24 1.36 9.16 8.65
C ILE A 24 0.06 8.71 7.95
N LEU A 25 -0.39 7.50 8.27
CA LEU A 25 -1.62 6.96 7.70
C LEU A 25 -2.87 7.73 8.12
N ASP A 26 -2.93 8.32 9.29
CA ASP A 26 -4.08 9.10 9.77
C ASP A 26 -4.15 10.52 9.16
N ARG A 27 -3.02 11.13 8.85
CA ARG A 27 -2.95 12.54 8.42
C ARG A 27 -3.44 12.80 7.00
N THR A 28 -3.39 11.82 6.12
CA THR A 28 -3.71 12.03 4.70
C THR A 28 -4.92 11.21 4.27
N LEU A 29 -5.82 11.84 3.53
CA LEU A 29 -6.98 11.18 2.93
C LEU A 29 -6.59 10.37 1.68
N ASP A 30 -5.54 10.79 0.96
CA ASP A 30 -5.01 10.05 -0.19
C ASP A 30 -3.88 9.10 0.26
N LEU A 31 -4.14 7.81 0.08
CA LEU A 31 -3.16 6.78 0.41
C LEU A 31 -1.86 6.93 -0.40
N ARG A 32 -1.95 7.41 -1.64
CA ARG A 32 -0.77 7.59 -2.51
C ARG A 32 0.22 8.59 -1.90
N GLU A 33 -0.28 9.60 -1.22
CA GLU A 33 0.56 10.57 -0.51
C GLU A 33 1.16 9.99 0.77
N ALA A 34 0.49 9.01 1.42
CA ALA A 34 0.96 8.38 2.64
C ALA A 34 2.05 7.33 2.40
N VAL A 35 2.01 6.63 1.27
CA VAL A 35 2.84 5.45 1.04
C VAL A 35 4.34 5.79 0.95
N GLY A 36 4.69 6.88 0.28
CA GLY A 36 6.09 7.37 0.22
C GLY A 36 6.67 7.59 1.61
N PRO A 37 6.07 8.48 2.44
CA PRO A 37 6.49 8.70 3.82
C PRO A 37 6.54 7.44 4.69
N VAL A 38 5.63 6.48 4.51
CA VAL A 38 5.68 5.19 5.23
C VAL A 38 6.94 4.40 4.87
N ILE A 39 7.28 4.33 3.58
CA ILE A 39 8.48 3.60 3.14
C ILE A 39 9.75 4.31 3.60
N ASP A 40 9.76 5.64 3.62
CA ASP A 40 10.89 6.43 4.12
C ASP A 40 11.09 6.25 5.63
N ALA A 41 10.02 6.28 6.43
CA ALA A 41 10.07 5.98 7.85
C ALA A 41 10.57 4.55 8.12
N MET A 42 10.07 3.58 7.36
CA MET A 42 10.53 2.19 7.42
C MET A 42 12.04 2.10 7.13
N ALA A 43 12.52 2.77 6.08
CA ALA A 43 13.95 2.79 5.73
C ALA A 43 14.81 3.41 6.84
N ALA A 44 14.38 4.52 7.41
CA ALA A 44 15.11 5.22 8.46
C ALA A 44 15.22 4.38 9.75
N HIS A 45 14.14 3.74 10.18
CA HIS A 45 14.11 2.98 11.43
C HIS A 45 14.71 1.57 11.34
N MET A 46 14.48 0.89 10.22
CA MET A 46 14.98 -0.47 9.98
C MET A 46 16.38 -0.50 9.39
N GLY A 47 16.90 0.64 8.91
CA GLY A 47 18.20 0.70 8.24
C GLY A 47 18.20 -0.03 6.90
N THR A 48 17.05 -0.08 6.22
CA THR A 48 16.95 -0.72 4.91
C THR A 48 17.52 0.17 3.83
N VAL A 49 18.22 -0.43 2.88
CA VAL A 49 18.83 0.32 1.75
C VAL A 49 17.77 0.69 0.72
N ARG A 50 16.75 -0.13 0.60
CA ARG A 50 15.61 0.05 -0.31
C ARG A 50 14.35 -0.51 0.32
N GLY A 51 13.25 0.18 0.04
CA GLY A 51 11.91 -0.26 0.36
C GLY A 51 11.02 -0.08 -0.86
N THR A 52 10.10 -1.02 -1.12
CA THR A 52 9.13 -0.85 -2.20
C THR A 52 7.75 -1.31 -1.78
N LEU A 53 6.74 -0.58 -2.24
CA LEU A 53 5.35 -1.02 -2.23
C LEU A 53 4.92 -1.28 -3.66
N ALA A 54 4.53 -2.51 -3.96
CA ALA A 54 4.02 -2.91 -5.26
C ALA A 54 2.54 -3.26 -5.15
N LEU A 55 1.74 -2.77 -6.10
CA LEU A 55 0.29 -3.02 -6.17
C LEU A 55 -0.05 -3.85 -7.40
N ILE A 56 -1.09 -4.66 -7.28
CA ILE A 56 -1.64 -5.43 -8.39
C ILE A 56 -2.77 -4.66 -9.07
N ASN A 57 -2.68 -4.51 -10.38
CA ASN A 57 -3.81 -4.13 -11.21
C ASN A 57 -4.69 -5.35 -11.47
N ARG A 58 -5.88 -5.40 -10.90
CA ARG A 58 -6.79 -6.57 -10.98
C ARG A 58 -7.33 -6.85 -12.37
N GLN A 59 -7.41 -5.84 -13.21
CA GLN A 59 -7.93 -5.98 -14.57
C GLN A 59 -6.90 -6.64 -15.49
N THR A 60 -5.62 -6.28 -15.33
CA THR A 60 -4.53 -6.76 -16.19
C THR A 60 -3.70 -7.87 -15.58
N GLY A 61 -3.75 -8.06 -14.24
CA GLY A 61 -2.87 -8.95 -13.49
C GLY A 61 -1.42 -8.44 -13.39
N GLU A 62 -1.15 -7.22 -13.84
CA GLU A 62 0.17 -6.60 -13.76
C GLU A 62 0.42 -6.08 -12.35
N ILE A 63 1.63 -6.29 -11.86
CA ILE A 63 2.12 -5.77 -10.59
C ILE A 63 3.15 -4.70 -10.91
N SER A 64 2.94 -3.49 -10.39
CA SER A 64 3.86 -2.35 -10.56
C SER A 64 4.24 -1.75 -9.21
N ILE A 65 5.45 -1.17 -9.13
CA ILE A 65 5.90 -0.44 -7.95
C ILE A 65 5.18 0.90 -7.90
N ASP A 66 4.36 1.11 -6.88
CA ASP A 66 3.64 2.36 -6.65
C ASP A 66 4.52 3.39 -5.92
N ALA A 67 5.20 2.96 -4.87
CA ALA A 67 6.14 3.80 -4.12
C ALA A 67 7.43 3.04 -3.80
N ALA A 68 8.53 3.79 -3.71
CA ALA A 68 9.84 3.24 -3.43
C ALA A 68 10.75 4.23 -2.71
N HIS A 69 11.60 3.69 -1.83
CA HIS A 69 12.78 4.36 -1.26
C HIS A 69 14.03 3.73 -1.86
N GLY A 70 15.04 4.55 -2.16
CA GLY A 70 16.33 4.07 -2.68
C GLY A 70 16.30 3.56 -4.12
N LEU A 71 15.26 3.90 -4.91
CA LEU A 71 15.16 3.66 -6.34
C LEU A 71 14.99 4.98 -7.10
N SER A 72 15.60 5.07 -8.30
CA SER A 72 15.28 6.14 -9.25
C SER A 72 13.92 5.88 -9.92
N GLU A 73 13.29 6.91 -10.50
CA GLU A 73 12.02 6.73 -11.22
C GLU A 73 12.14 5.72 -12.36
N SER A 74 13.24 5.74 -13.13
CA SER A 74 13.48 4.76 -14.19
C SER A 74 13.62 3.33 -13.66
N GLN A 75 14.18 3.15 -12.46
CA GLN A 75 14.25 1.85 -11.79
C GLN A 75 12.90 1.38 -11.31
N LYS A 76 12.10 2.28 -10.75
CA LYS A 76 10.72 2.04 -10.32
C LYS A 76 9.85 1.59 -11.50
N GLU A 77 9.90 2.30 -12.63
CA GLU A 77 9.13 1.97 -13.85
C GLU A 77 9.47 0.58 -14.41
N ARG A 78 10.73 0.14 -14.32
CA ARG A 78 11.13 -1.23 -14.71
C ARG A 78 10.63 -2.31 -13.76
N GLY A 79 10.23 -1.96 -12.55
CA GLY A 79 9.73 -2.87 -11.52
C GLY A 79 8.32 -3.39 -11.81
N ARG A 80 8.14 -4.08 -12.93
CA ARG A 80 6.88 -4.70 -13.35
C ARG A 80 6.98 -6.20 -13.31
N TYR A 81 5.95 -6.84 -12.77
CA TYR A 81 5.88 -8.29 -12.58
C TYR A 81 4.48 -8.80 -12.92
N ARG A 82 4.36 -10.11 -13.11
CA ARG A 82 3.07 -10.81 -13.17
C ARG A 82 2.87 -11.62 -11.90
N VAL A 83 1.62 -11.97 -11.61
CA VAL A 83 1.30 -12.87 -10.49
C VAL A 83 2.04 -14.20 -10.68
N GLY A 84 2.74 -14.64 -9.65
CA GLY A 84 3.61 -15.83 -9.68
C GLY A 84 5.03 -15.59 -10.19
N GLU A 85 5.35 -14.42 -10.74
CA GLU A 85 6.64 -14.11 -11.31
C GLU A 85 7.60 -13.51 -10.27
N GLY A 86 8.77 -14.12 -10.12
CA GLY A 86 9.77 -13.70 -9.15
C GLY A 86 9.27 -13.79 -7.70
N VAL A 87 10.00 -13.19 -6.78
CA VAL A 87 9.62 -13.18 -5.34
C VAL A 87 8.34 -12.40 -5.12
N THR A 88 8.24 -11.17 -5.64
CA THR A 88 7.08 -10.30 -5.46
C THR A 88 5.80 -10.93 -6.01
N GLY A 89 5.85 -11.48 -7.24
CA GLY A 89 4.71 -12.15 -7.85
C GLY A 89 4.26 -13.41 -7.10
N LYS A 90 5.22 -14.18 -6.54
CA LYS A 90 4.92 -15.36 -5.71
C LYS A 90 4.29 -14.98 -4.37
N VAL A 91 4.78 -13.92 -3.72
CA VAL A 91 4.19 -13.40 -2.48
C VAL A 91 2.73 -12.98 -2.73
N ILE A 92 2.47 -12.30 -3.83
CA ILE A 92 1.09 -11.91 -4.20
C ILE A 92 0.23 -13.14 -4.52
N GLN A 93 0.77 -14.13 -5.23
CA GLN A 93 0.05 -15.35 -5.57
C GLN A 93 -0.30 -16.21 -4.35
N THR A 94 0.67 -16.39 -3.45
CA THR A 94 0.50 -17.29 -2.29
C THR A 94 -0.10 -16.61 -1.08
N GLY A 95 0.00 -15.28 -1.01
CA GLY A 95 -0.34 -14.50 0.16
C GLY A 95 0.51 -14.83 1.39
N ARG A 96 1.72 -15.33 1.20
CA ARG A 96 2.67 -15.68 2.26
C ARG A 96 3.95 -14.86 2.14
N PRO A 97 4.56 -14.43 3.25
CA PRO A 97 5.86 -13.78 3.23
C PRO A 97 6.93 -14.68 2.61
N MET A 98 7.90 -14.06 1.94
CA MET A 98 9.09 -14.72 1.44
C MET A 98 10.34 -13.93 1.83
N VAL A 99 11.39 -14.67 2.18
CA VAL A 99 12.73 -14.14 2.50
C VAL A 99 13.72 -14.75 1.54
N VAL A 100 14.53 -13.90 0.93
CA VAL A 100 15.70 -14.29 0.13
C VAL A 100 16.93 -13.83 0.90
N PRO A 101 17.64 -14.71 1.61
CA PRO A 101 18.77 -14.32 2.45
C PRO A 101 19.92 -13.70 1.65
N ARG A 102 20.11 -14.13 0.39
CA ARG A 102 21.13 -13.62 -0.53
C ARG A 102 20.56 -13.49 -1.93
N VAL A 103 20.27 -12.26 -2.33
CA VAL A 103 19.66 -11.99 -3.65
C VAL A 103 20.54 -12.39 -4.82
N SER A 104 21.86 -12.47 -4.63
CA SER A 104 22.82 -12.88 -5.68
C SER A 104 22.79 -14.38 -5.97
N GLU A 105 22.26 -15.19 -5.08
CA GLU A 105 22.27 -16.66 -5.16
C GLU A 105 20.90 -17.25 -5.48
N ASP A 106 19.83 -16.46 -5.38
CA ASP A 106 18.45 -16.95 -5.53
C ASP A 106 17.93 -16.75 -6.97
N PRO A 107 17.62 -17.83 -7.70
CA PRO A 107 17.14 -17.76 -9.08
C PRO A 107 15.75 -17.10 -9.21
N LEU A 108 14.97 -17.03 -8.13
CA LEU A 108 13.66 -16.35 -8.13
C LEU A 108 13.79 -14.84 -8.06
N PHE A 109 14.97 -14.35 -7.69
CA PHE A 109 15.23 -12.93 -7.59
C PHE A 109 15.59 -12.32 -8.94
N LEU A 110 14.63 -11.69 -9.62
CA LEU A 110 14.78 -11.26 -11.02
C LEU A 110 15.56 -9.95 -11.22
N ASN A 111 15.80 -9.16 -10.15
CA ASN A 111 16.46 -7.84 -10.21
C ASN A 111 15.94 -6.92 -11.33
N ARG A 112 14.65 -6.94 -11.64
CA ARG A 112 14.08 -6.18 -12.78
C ARG A 112 14.33 -4.68 -12.71
N THR A 113 14.38 -4.12 -11.50
CA THR A 113 14.71 -2.71 -11.31
C THR A 113 16.14 -2.37 -11.75
N GLY A 114 17.05 -3.35 -11.80
CA GLY A 114 18.49 -3.15 -12.04
C GLY A 114 19.19 -2.41 -10.89
N ALA A 115 18.50 -2.19 -9.78
CA ALA A 115 19.02 -1.37 -8.67
C ALA A 115 20.15 -2.04 -7.88
N ARG A 116 20.38 -3.34 -8.11
CA ARG A 116 21.35 -4.14 -7.37
C ARG A 116 22.62 -4.48 -8.19
N ASP A 117 22.72 -3.98 -9.42
CA ASP A 117 23.85 -4.27 -10.31
C ASP A 117 25.20 -3.80 -9.74
N GLY A 118 25.20 -2.74 -8.91
CA GLY A 118 26.38 -2.24 -8.21
C GLY A 118 26.70 -2.91 -6.86
N LEU A 119 25.81 -3.80 -6.37
CA LEU A 119 25.93 -4.42 -5.03
C LEU A 119 26.57 -5.80 -5.03
N LYS A 120 27.20 -6.24 -6.13
CA LYS A 120 27.77 -7.59 -6.34
C LYS A 120 28.73 -8.08 -5.24
N LYS A 121 29.13 -7.23 -4.28
CA LYS A 121 30.05 -7.57 -3.17
C LYS A 121 29.41 -7.49 -1.79
N LYS A 122 28.12 -7.15 -1.68
CA LYS A 122 27.45 -7.05 -0.38
C LYS A 122 26.36 -8.10 -0.30
N ASP A 123 26.37 -8.86 0.78
CA ASP A 123 25.27 -9.76 1.10
C ASP A 123 24.01 -8.91 1.37
N VAL A 124 23.06 -8.98 0.44
CA VAL A 124 21.78 -8.29 0.55
C VAL A 124 20.70 -9.34 0.72
N ALA A 125 19.95 -9.24 1.80
CA ALA A 125 18.71 -9.98 1.99
C ALA A 125 17.53 -9.17 1.45
N PHE A 126 16.58 -9.88 0.87
CA PHE A 126 15.31 -9.32 0.41
C PHE A 126 14.16 -9.95 1.18
N ILE A 127 13.35 -9.12 1.81
CA ILE A 127 12.14 -9.53 2.52
C ILE A 127 10.95 -8.98 1.75
N CYS A 128 9.97 -9.82 1.50
CA CYS A 128 8.73 -9.43 0.82
C CYS A 128 7.54 -10.01 1.56
N VAL A 129 6.59 -9.15 1.94
CA VAL A 129 5.38 -9.53 2.65
C VAL A 129 4.14 -9.10 1.88
N PRO A 130 3.04 -9.86 1.92
CA PRO A 130 1.81 -9.49 1.23
C PRO A 130 1.04 -8.41 2.00
N ILE A 131 0.41 -7.51 1.26
CA ILE A 131 -0.58 -6.56 1.77
C ILE A 131 -1.96 -7.16 1.50
N LYS A 132 -2.74 -7.46 2.57
CA LYS A 132 -4.00 -8.19 2.47
C LYS A 132 -5.17 -7.44 3.08
N ILE A 133 -6.32 -7.49 2.40
CA ILE A 133 -7.61 -7.11 2.96
C ILE A 133 -8.48 -8.39 3.05
N GLY A 134 -8.64 -8.91 4.26
CA GLY A 134 -9.26 -10.22 4.45
C GLY A 134 -8.41 -11.33 3.83
N THR A 135 -8.98 -12.08 2.90
CA THR A 135 -8.27 -13.14 2.15
C THR A 135 -7.60 -12.64 0.88
N GLU A 136 -7.90 -11.41 0.47
CA GLU A 136 -7.47 -10.86 -0.81
C GLU A 136 -6.14 -10.12 -0.71
N VAL A 137 -5.19 -10.45 -1.59
CA VAL A 137 -3.90 -9.78 -1.69
C VAL A 137 -4.01 -8.60 -2.65
N MET A 138 -3.71 -7.39 -2.13
CA MET A 138 -3.74 -6.13 -2.87
C MET A 138 -2.40 -5.75 -3.47
N GLY A 139 -1.33 -6.28 -2.89
CA GLY A 139 0.02 -5.93 -3.25
C GLY A 139 1.05 -6.58 -2.34
N ALA A 140 2.26 -6.07 -2.37
CA ALA A 140 3.36 -6.53 -1.55
C ALA A 140 4.21 -5.35 -1.06
N LEU A 141 4.69 -5.45 0.17
CA LEU A 141 5.68 -4.57 0.76
C LEU A 141 7.01 -5.32 0.83
N SER A 142 8.10 -4.68 0.39
CA SER A 142 9.42 -5.32 0.43
C SER A 142 10.49 -4.39 0.95
N ALA A 143 11.56 -4.99 1.48
CA ALA A 143 12.73 -4.30 2.00
C ALA A 143 14.01 -5.06 1.66
N ASP A 144 15.06 -4.29 1.32
CA ASP A 144 16.42 -4.78 1.14
C ASP A 144 17.26 -4.45 2.39
N HIS A 145 17.84 -5.47 2.97
CA HIS A 145 18.81 -5.33 4.05
C HIS A 145 20.21 -5.70 3.60
N VAL A 146 21.18 -4.83 3.85
CA VAL A 146 22.60 -5.25 3.83
C VAL A 146 22.84 -5.98 5.14
N LEU A 147 23.15 -7.28 5.07
CA LEU A 147 23.33 -8.11 6.25
C LEU A 147 24.60 -7.72 7.04
N PRO A 148 24.50 -7.18 8.25
CA PRO A 148 25.48 -7.40 9.28
C PRO A 148 25.33 -8.82 9.81
N LYS A 149 26.39 -9.41 10.34
CA LYS A 149 26.46 -10.83 10.78
C LYS A 149 25.43 -11.28 11.85
N GLU A 150 24.54 -10.39 12.35
CA GLU A 150 23.69 -10.62 13.53
C GLU A 150 22.24 -10.11 13.41
N VAL A 151 21.66 -10.04 12.18
CA VAL A 151 20.27 -9.57 12.02
C VAL A 151 19.29 -10.74 12.00
N SER A 152 18.24 -10.66 12.84
CA SER A 152 17.10 -11.58 12.80
C SER A 152 16.12 -11.19 11.70
N LEU A 153 16.23 -11.86 10.53
CA LEU A 153 15.30 -11.66 9.42
C LEU A 153 13.85 -12.00 9.79
N GLU A 154 13.64 -12.88 10.79
CA GLU A 154 12.30 -13.24 11.26
C GLU A 154 11.59 -12.07 11.94
N GLU A 155 12.31 -11.28 12.73
CA GLU A 155 11.75 -10.07 13.36
C GLU A 155 11.40 -9.02 12.32
N ASP A 156 12.25 -8.85 11.29
CA ASP A 156 11.98 -7.93 10.19
C ASP A 156 10.76 -8.36 9.36
N VAL A 157 10.59 -9.67 9.10
CA VAL A 157 9.37 -10.20 8.45
C VAL A 157 8.13 -9.89 9.26
N ARG A 158 8.21 -10.06 10.59
CA ARG A 158 7.09 -9.77 11.50
C ARG A 158 6.74 -8.29 11.47
N LEU A 159 7.73 -7.41 11.58
CA LEU A 159 7.56 -5.96 11.56
C LEU A 159 6.96 -5.50 10.22
N LEU A 160 7.52 -5.94 9.08
CA LEU A 160 6.99 -5.64 7.75
C LEU A 160 5.56 -6.16 7.57
N THR A 161 5.22 -7.32 8.15
CA THR A 161 3.87 -7.88 8.09
C THR A 161 2.87 -7.00 8.85
N ILE A 162 3.27 -6.46 10.02
CA ILE A 162 2.45 -5.51 10.76
C ILE A 162 2.24 -4.23 9.96
N ILE A 163 3.31 -3.66 9.38
CA ILE A 163 3.24 -2.47 8.54
C ILE A 163 2.32 -2.70 7.33
N GLY A 164 2.48 -3.83 6.64
CA GLY A 164 1.62 -4.22 5.52
C GLY A 164 0.14 -4.32 5.93
N SER A 165 -0.14 -4.81 7.13
CA SER A 165 -1.49 -4.88 7.68
C SER A 165 -2.07 -3.49 8.01
N MET A 166 -1.25 -2.57 8.52
CA MET A 166 -1.67 -1.18 8.77
C MET A 166 -2.01 -0.46 7.46
N ILE A 167 -1.19 -0.62 6.43
CA ILE A 167 -1.48 -0.09 5.09
C ILE A 167 -2.80 -0.67 4.56
N ALA A 168 -2.99 -1.98 4.65
CA ALA A 168 -4.22 -2.64 4.20
C ALA A 168 -5.47 -2.12 4.92
N GLN A 169 -5.40 -1.92 6.24
CA GLN A 169 -6.50 -1.35 7.02
C GLN A 169 -6.81 0.10 6.59
N ALA A 170 -5.79 0.92 6.38
CA ALA A 170 -5.96 2.29 5.90
C ALA A 170 -6.64 2.34 4.52
N VAL A 171 -6.26 1.44 3.59
CA VAL A 171 -6.93 1.27 2.30
C VAL A 171 -8.41 0.92 2.48
N ARG A 172 -8.69 -0.10 3.29
CA ARG A 172 -10.05 -0.59 3.53
C ARG A 172 -10.97 0.50 4.10
N LEU A 173 -10.50 1.22 5.11
CA LEU A 173 -11.28 2.29 5.74
C LEU A 173 -11.66 3.38 4.72
N ARG A 174 -10.71 3.78 3.88
CA ARG A 174 -10.96 4.79 2.84
C ARG A 174 -11.92 4.30 1.77
N GLN A 175 -11.77 3.06 1.32
CA GLN A 175 -12.71 2.47 0.36
C GLN A 175 -14.13 2.43 0.92
N SER A 176 -14.30 1.96 2.16
CA SER A 176 -15.61 1.92 2.81
C SER A 176 -16.22 3.31 2.97
N ALA A 177 -15.45 4.30 3.39
CA ALA A 177 -15.91 5.68 3.53
C ALA A 177 -16.33 6.29 2.17
N GLN A 178 -15.57 5.99 1.11
CA GLN A 178 -15.89 6.47 -0.23
C GLN A 178 -17.13 5.81 -0.81
N GLU A 179 -17.32 4.51 -0.60
CA GLU A 179 -18.52 3.78 -1.00
C GLU A 179 -19.77 4.30 -0.28
N GLU A 180 -19.67 4.54 1.03
CA GLU A 180 -20.77 5.10 1.82
C GLU A 180 -21.13 6.52 1.36
N ARG A 181 -20.12 7.36 1.14
CA ARG A 181 -20.33 8.72 0.60
C ARG A 181 -21.01 8.68 -0.78
N GLN A 182 -20.60 7.77 -1.64
CA GLN A 182 -21.22 7.63 -2.98
C GLN A 182 -22.68 7.19 -2.85
N LYS A 183 -22.98 6.21 -2.01
CA LYS A 183 -24.37 5.78 -1.73
C LYS A 183 -25.24 6.93 -1.24
N LEU A 184 -24.74 7.72 -0.30
CA LEU A 184 -25.47 8.88 0.22
C LEU A 184 -25.69 9.97 -0.84
N MET A 185 -24.72 10.21 -1.72
CA MET A 185 -24.86 11.14 -2.85
C MET A 185 -25.92 10.67 -3.85
N ASP A 186 -25.92 9.38 -4.20
CA ASP A 186 -26.88 8.80 -5.14
C ASP A 186 -28.30 8.82 -4.55
N GLU A 187 -28.44 8.51 -3.27
CA GLU A 187 -29.73 8.61 -2.56
C GLU A 187 -30.25 10.06 -2.50
N ASN A 188 -29.37 11.01 -2.16
CA ASN A 188 -29.72 12.43 -2.14
C ASN A 188 -30.18 12.92 -3.51
N ARG A 189 -29.46 12.55 -4.56
CA ARG A 189 -29.85 12.87 -5.95
C ARG A 189 -31.22 12.30 -6.29
N ARG A 190 -31.47 11.03 -5.96
CA ARG A 190 -32.77 10.37 -6.17
C ARG A 190 -33.90 11.09 -5.44
N LEU A 191 -33.68 11.46 -4.17
CA LEU A 191 -34.67 12.19 -3.38
C LEU A 191 -34.95 13.59 -3.96
N GLN A 192 -33.92 14.30 -4.41
CA GLN A 192 -34.08 15.60 -5.07
C GLN A 192 -34.88 15.49 -6.38
N ASP A 193 -34.64 14.46 -7.16
CA ASP A 193 -35.37 14.25 -8.43
C ASP A 193 -36.84 13.89 -8.13
N GLN A 194 -37.11 13.09 -7.12
CA GLN A 194 -38.49 12.81 -6.67
C GLN A 194 -39.22 14.08 -6.17
N LEU A 195 -38.51 14.94 -5.44
CA LEU A 195 -39.07 16.23 -5.00
C LEU A 195 -39.39 17.14 -6.20
N LYS A 196 -38.47 17.24 -7.19
CA LYS A 196 -38.70 18.03 -8.40
C LYS A 196 -39.89 17.51 -9.20
N GLU A 197 -40.07 16.20 -9.30
CA GLU A 197 -41.25 15.60 -9.95
C GLU A 197 -42.53 15.92 -9.21
N LYS A 198 -42.54 15.83 -7.90
CA LYS A 198 -43.69 16.07 -7.04
C LYS A 198 -44.10 17.54 -7.00
N PHE A 199 -43.16 18.47 -7.17
CA PHE A 199 -43.36 19.92 -7.19
C PHE A 199 -43.24 20.52 -8.60
N ARG A 200 -43.32 19.71 -9.65
CA ARG A 200 -43.54 20.26 -11.00
C ARG A 200 -44.83 21.06 -10.97
N PRO A 201 -44.83 22.39 -11.28
CA PRO A 201 -46.07 23.14 -11.39
C PRO A 201 -46.86 22.45 -12.51
N ALA A 202 -47.99 21.83 -12.14
CA ALA A 202 -48.97 21.45 -13.14
C ALA A 202 -49.27 22.72 -13.92
N ASN A 203 -49.07 22.71 -15.21
CA ASN A 203 -49.39 23.85 -16.11
C ASN A 203 -50.83 24.20 -15.85
N ILE A 204 -51.07 25.20 -14.99
CA ILE A 204 -52.37 25.86 -14.87
C ILE A 204 -52.46 26.69 -16.14
N ILE A 205 -52.98 26.09 -17.22
CA ILE A 205 -53.47 26.80 -18.37
C ILE A 205 -54.79 27.45 -17.96
N GLY A 206 -54.68 28.61 -17.30
CA GLY A 206 -55.84 29.47 -17.03
C GLY A 206 -56.31 30.02 -18.37
N LYS A 207 -57.44 29.52 -18.89
CA LYS A 207 -58.24 30.25 -19.91
C LYS A 207 -58.69 31.56 -19.31
N ILE A 208 -58.02 32.66 -19.65
CA ILE A 208 -58.52 34.00 -19.42
C ILE A 208 -59.70 34.20 -20.39
N GLY A 209 -60.93 34.05 -19.85
CA GLY A 209 -62.11 34.37 -20.58
C GLY A 209 -62.15 35.89 -20.87
N ARG A 210 -62.24 36.26 -22.17
CA ARG A 210 -62.51 37.62 -22.60
C ARG A 210 -63.92 38.00 -22.14
N ALA A 211 -64.03 38.96 -21.26
CA ALA A 211 -65.30 39.69 -21.02
C ALA A 211 -65.43 40.68 -22.16
N HIS A 212 -66.47 40.54 -22.98
CA HIS A 212 -66.98 41.59 -23.88
C HIS A 212 -67.95 42.43 -23.12
N VAL A 213 -67.74 43.75 -23.17
CA VAL A 213 -68.78 44.80 -23.09
C VAL A 213 -68.80 45.50 -24.42
#